data_d5cab92d525f346c1e10bcb1f624176d
#
_entry.id   d5cab92d525f346c1e10bcb1f624176d
#
_cell.length_a   1.000
_cell.length_b   1.000
_cell.length_c   1.000
_cell.angle_alpha   90.00
_cell.angle_beta   90.00
_cell.angle_gamma   90.00
#
_symmetry.space_group_name_H-M   'P 1'
#
loop_
_entity.id
_entity.type
_entity.pdbx_description
1 polymer ?
#
loop_
_entity_poly.entity_id
_entity_poly.type
_entity_poly.pdbx_seq_one_letter_code
_entity_poly.pdbx_strand_id
1 'polypeptide(L)'
;MGNRERILERSLQLMNDEGAEAANTTRIAAELGISPGNLYYHFKNREEIVRVLFDGLEAEFRAVLVEDVEPPISPARFAAFYLRSFDRAWRYRFFFGDLLGLLRRDDETDHDLEIRAR
;
A
#
# COMPACT_ATOMS: atom_id res chain seq x y z
N MET A 1 14.46 13.76 -8.70
CA MET A 1 13.25 12.92 -8.60
C MET A 1 12.15 13.52 -9.47
N GLY A 2 11.60 12.73 -10.37
CA GLY A 2 10.55 13.19 -11.28
C GLY A 2 9.20 13.39 -10.60
N ASN A 3 8.27 14.04 -11.29
CA ASN A 3 6.93 14.31 -10.73
C ASN A 3 6.15 13.02 -10.43
N ARG A 4 6.33 11.98 -11.23
CA ARG A 4 5.67 10.70 -11.00
C ARG A 4 6.05 10.12 -9.63
N GLU A 5 7.32 10.08 -9.30
CA GLU A 5 7.82 9.58 -8.02
C GLU A 5 7.40 10.49 -6.86
N ARG A 6 7.38 11.80 -7.06
CA ARG A 6 6.91 12.76 -6.06
C ARG A 6 5.43 12.56 -5.73
N ILE A 7 4.62 12.30 -6.75
CA ILE A 7 3.19 12.01 -6.59
C ILE A 7 3.01 10.73 -5.77
N LEU A 8 3.72 9.66 -6.12
CA LEU A 8 3.63 8.38 -5.42
C LEU A 8 4.07 8.50 -3.96
N GLU A 9 5.18 9.15 -3.71
CA GLU A 9 5.71 9.30 -2.36
C GLU A 9 4.80 10.15 -1.47
N ARG A 10 4.31 11.27 -2.00
CA ARG A 10 3.39 12.12 -1.23
C ARG A 10 2.06 11.43 -0.97
N SER A 11 1.55 10.70 -1.96
CA SER A 11 0.33 9.92 -1.79
C SER A 11 0.47 8.85 -0.71
N LEU A 12 1.59 8.14 -0.69
CA LEU A 12 1.88 7.14 0.32
C LEU A 12 1.93 7.75 1.73
N GLN A 13 2.60 8.89 1.89
CA GLN A 13 2.67 9.61 3.16
C GLN A 13 1.29 10.01 3.67
N LEU A 14 0.48 10.61 2.79
CA LEU A 14 -0.88 11.04 3.14
C LEU A 14 -1.77 9.86 3.53
N MET A 15 -1.71 8.78 2.79
CA MET A 15 -2.49 7.57 3.08
C MET A 15 -2.07 6.94 4.40
N ASN A 16 -0.77 6.89 4.68
CA ASN A 16 -0.26 6.36 5.94
C ASN A 16 -0.67 7.20 7.14
N ASP A 17 -0.68 8.52 7.00
CA ASP A 17 -0.92 9.44 8.11
C ASP A 17 -2.40 9.75 8.32
N GLU A 18 -3.18 9.83 7.24
CA GLU A 18 -4.57 10.31 7.30
C GLU A 18 -5.60 9.35 6.69
N GLY A 19 -5.16 8.20 6.14
CA GLY A 19 -6.04 7.23 5.49
C GLY A 19 -6.11 7.41 3.98
N ALA A 20 -6.63 6.38 3.30
CA ALA A 20 -6.62 6.30 1.83
C ALA A 20 -7.37 7.46 1.14
N GLU A 21 -8.43 7.96 1.75
CA GLU A 21 -9.25 9.03 1.17
C GLU A 21 -8.56 10.39 1.18
N ALA A 22 -7.57 10.60 2.06
CA ALA A 22 -6.83 11.85 2.16
C ALA A 22 -5.98 12.12 0.92
N ALA A 23 -5.55 11.08 0.20
CA ALA A 23 -4.71 11.19 -0.99
C ALA A 23 -5.56 11.47 -2.25
N ASN A 24 -6.36 12.51 -2.24
CA ASN A 24 -7.07 12.94 -3.44
C ASN A 24 -6.13 13.71 -4.37
N THR A 25 -6.39 13.61 -5.67
CA THR A 25 -5.51 14.15 -6.70
C THR A 25 -5.39 15.68 -6.66
N THR A 26 -6.46 16.38 -6.32
CA THR A 26 -6.47 17.84 -6.20
C THR A 26 -5.54 18.31 -5.08
N ARG A 27 -5.62 17.67 -3.92
CA ARG A 27 -4.76 17.97 -2.76
C ARG A 27 -3.29 17.69 -3.07
N ILE A 28 -3.00 16.54 -3.67
CA ILE A 28 -1.64 16.14 -4.01
C ILE A 28 -1.00 17.14 -4.98
N ALA A 29 -1.72 17.50 -6.04
CA ALA A 29 -1.24 18.48 -7.02
C ALA A 29 -0.93 19.83 -6.36
N ALA A 30 -1.83 20.32 -5.51
CA ALA A 30 -1.65 21.58 -4.80
C ALA A 30 -0.42 21.55 -3.87
N GLU A 31 -0.25 20.49 -3.09
CA GLU A 31 0.88 20.34 -2.16
C GLU A 31 2.22 20.24 -2.89
N LEU A 32 2.25 19.61 -4.05
CA LEU A 32 3.47 19.47 -4.86
C LEU A 32 3.76 20.67 -5.75
N GLY A 33 2.83 21.62 -5.84
CA GLY A 33 2.97 22.78 -6.71
C GLY A 33 2.94 22.43 -8.19
N ILE A 34 2.22 21.40 -8.57
CA ILE A 34 2.02 21.00 -9.96
C ILE A 34 0.57 21.23 -10.37
N SER A 35 0.32 21.40 -11.68
CA SER A 35 -1.04 21.58 -12.19
C SER A 35 -1.84 20.27 -12.09
N PRO A 36 -3.16 20.33 -11.95
CA PRO A 36 -4.01 19.15 -12.06
C PRO A 36 -3.81 18.36 -13.35
N GLY A 37 -3.56 19.05 -14.46
CA GLY A 37 -3.26 18.42 -15.74
C GLY A 37 -1.94 17.66 -15.75
N ASN A 38 -0.91 18.18 -15.08
CA ASN A 38 0.36 17.49 -14.94
C ASN A 38 0.20 16.19 -14.13
N LEU A 39 -0.54 16.25 -13.02
CA LEU A 39 -0.84 15.05 -12.24
C LEU A 39 -1.63 14.05 -13.08
N TYR A 40 -2.66 14.49 -13.80
CA TYR A 40 -3.50 13.65 -14.65
C TYR A 40 -2.69 12.97 -15.76
N TYR A 41 -1.64 13.64 -16.26
CA TYR A 41 -0.72 13.03 -17.22
C TYR A 41 -0.07 11.76 -16.67
N HIS A 42 0.27 11.74 -15.38
CA HIS A 42 0.91 10.59 -14.74
C HIS A 42 -0.10 9.56 -14.20
N PHE A 43 -1.19 10.03 -13.59
CA PHE A 43 -2.22 9.19 -12.98
C PHE A 43 -3.61 9.79 -13.24
N LYS A 44 -4.49 9.00 -13.79
CA LYS A 44 -5.84 9.45 -14.14
C LYS A 44 -6.74 9.61 -12.93
N ASN A 45 -6.51 8.83 -11.88
CA ASN A 45 -7.31 8.83 -10.67
C ASN A 45 -6.50 8.27 -9.50
N ARG A 46 -7.06 8.35 -8.30
CA ARG A 46 -6.45 7.83 -7.09
C ARG A 46 -6.21 6.33 -7.16
N GLU A 47 -7.10 5.59 -7.77
CA GLU A 47 -7.04 4.13 -7.89
C GLU A 47 -5.80 3.69 -8.68
N GLU A 48 -5.39 4.41 -9.69
CA GLU A 48 -4.14 4.15 -10.40
C GLU A 48 -2.91 4.36 -9.50
N ILE A 49 -2.93 5.39 -8.67
CA ILE A 49 -1.87 5.65 -7.68
C ILE A 49 -1.78 4.48 -6.70
N VAL A 50 -2.91 4.06 -6.15
CA VAL A 50 -2.99 2.95 -5.19
C VAL A 50 -2.48 1.66 -5.81
N ARG A 51 -2.84 1.39 -7.06
CA ARG A 51 -2.36 0.19 -7.79
C ARG A 51 -0.85 0.18 -7.92
N VAL A 52 -0.25 1.30 -8.31
CA VAL A 52 1.22 1.38 -8.45
C VAL A 52 1.91 1.22 -7.10
N LEU A 53 1.34 1.80 -6.05
CA LEU A 53 1.86 1.62 -4.68
C LEU A 53 1.77 0.15 -4.23
N PHE A 54 0.66 -0.52 -4.53
CA PHE A 54 0.49 -1.93 -4.23
C PHE A 54 1.50 -2.80 -5.00
N ASP A 55 1.71 -2.52 -6.29
CA ASP A 55 2.69 -3.23 -7.10
C ASP A 55 4.11 -3.05 -6.53
N GLY A 56 4.42 -1.86 -6.04
CA GLY A 56 5.68 -1.58 -5.37
C GLY A 56 5.85 -2.39 -4.09
N LEU A 57 4.81 -2.47 -3.27
CA LEU A 57 4.80 -3.28 -2.05
C LEU A 57 5.02 -4.76 -2.37
N GLU A 58 4.30 -5.29 -3.35
CA GLU A 58 4.45 -6.68 -3.79
C GLU A 58 5.87 -6.97 -4.25
N ALA A 59 6.45 -6.08 -5.06
CA ALA A 59 7.82 -6.23 -5.55
C ALA A 59 8.84 -6.23 -4.40
N GLU A 60 8.68 -5.36 -3.41
CA GLU A 60 9.57 -5.30 -2.25
C GLU A 60 9.47 -6.57 -1.39
N PHE A 61 8.27 -7.09 -1.15
CA PHE A 61 8.09 -8.35 -0.42
C PHE A 61 8.69 -9.53 -1.18
N ARG A 62 8.49 -9.57 -2.48
CA ARG A 62 9.06 -10.62 -3.33
C ARG A 62 10.59 -10.63 -3.29
N ALA A 63 11.21 -9.45 -3.34
CA ALA A 63 12.66 -9.31 -3.22
C ALA A 63 13.18 -9.83 -1.87
N VAL A 64 12.50 -9.51 -0.77
CA VAL A 64 12.86 -10.01 0.56
C VAL A 64 12.75 -11.52 0.64
N LEU A 65 11.68 -12.11 0.08
CA LEU A 65 11.49 -13.57 0.04
C LEU A 65 12.61 -14.28 -0.73
N VAL A 66 13.01 -13.74 -1.86
CA VAL A 66 14.07 -14.33 -2.69
C VAL A 66 15.44 -14.27 -2.01
N GLU A 67 15.75 -13.15 -1.36
CA GLU A 67 17.04 -12.94 -0.72
C GLU A 67 17.23 -13.75 0.58
N ASP A 68 16.17 -13.90 1.37
CA ASP A 68 16.30 -14.35 2.77
C ASP A 68 15.79 -15.79 3.02
N VAL A 69 15.18 -16.46 2.04
CA VAL A 69 14.55 -17.78 2.24
C VAL A 69 15.35 -18.94 1.66
N GLU A 70 16.57 -18.72 1.15
CA GLU A 70 17.41 -19.81 0.69
C GLU A 70 17.98 -20.63 1.87
N PRO A 71 17.86 -21.98 1.82
CA PRO A 71 18.47 -22.84 2.85
C PRO A 71 20.00 -22.73 2.88
N PRO A 72 20.65 -22.93 4.03
CA PRO A 72 20.06 -23.23 5.34
C PRO A 72 19.54 -21.97 6.03
N ILE A 73 18.38 -22.09 6.66
CA ILE A 73 17.78 -21.02 7.44
C ILE A 73 18.36 -21.03 8.84
N SER A 74 19.17 -20.03 9.18
CA SER A 74 19.68 -19.84 10.54
C SER A 74 18.74 -18.91 11.34
N PRO A 75 18.79 -18.96 12.68
CA PRO A 75 18.04 -18.00 13.50
C PRO A 75 18.34 -16.54 13.15
N ALA A 76 19.61 -16.23 12.85
CA ALA A 76 20.02 -14.87 12.46
C ALA A 76 19.40 -14.46 11.12
N ARG A 77 19.34 -15.33 10.13
CA ARG A 77 18.72 -15.06 8.82
C ARG A 77 17.21 -14.92 8.95
N PHE A 78 16.57 -15.73 9.77
CA PHE A 78 15.14 -15.61 10.05
C PHE A 78 14.82 -14.28 10.72
N ALA A 79 15.62 -13.86 11.71
CA ALA A 79 15.44 -12.57 12.37
C ALA A 79 15.61 -11.41 11.38
N ALA A 80 16.60 -11.46 10.51
CA ALA A 80 16.83 -10.45 9.47
C ALA A 80 15.66 -10.37 8.50
N PHE A 81 15.13 -11.51 8.06
CA PHE A 81 13.93 -11.58 7.21
C PHE A 81 12.72 -10.94 7.89
N TYR A 82 12.48 -11.28 9.16
CA TYR A 82 11.37 -10.74 9.94
C TYR A 82 11.45 -9.21 10.06
N LEU A 83 12.64 -8.68 10.40
CA LEU A 83 12.85 -7.25 10.54
C LEU A 83 12.68 -6.50 9.22
N ARG A 84 13.19 -7.04 8.12
CA ARG A 84 13.02 -6.44 6.79
C ARG A 84 11.55 -6.45 6.35
N SER A 85 10.85 -7.55 6.60
CA SER A 85 9.42 -7.66 6.29
C SER A 85 8.61 -6.64 7.09
N PHE A 86 8.92 -6.45 8.36
CA PHE A 86 8.27 -5.46 9.21
C PHE A 86 8.52 -4.04 8.70
N ASP A 87 9.74 -3.72 8.29
CA ASP A 87 10.08 -2.40 7.76
C ASP A 87 9.26 -2.07 6.50
N ARG A 88 9.14 -3.03 5.58
CA ARG A 88 8.30 -2.89 4.37
C ARG A 88 6.82 -2.74 4.72
N ALA A 89 6.32 -3.55 5.64
CA ALA A 89 4.95 -3.47 6.12
C ALA A 89 4.65 -2.09 6.73
N TRP A 90 5.56 -1.56 7.51
CA TRP A 90 5.41 -0.24 8.12
C TRP A 90 5.38 0.89 7.08
N ARG A 91 6.23 0.81 6.05
CA ARG A 91 6.26 1.79 4.96
C ARG A 91 4.92 1.88 4.21
N TYR A 92 4.23 0.74 4.06
CA TYR A 92 2.95 0.63 3.36
C TYR A 92 1.81 0.33 4.33
N ARG A 93 1.90 0.80 5.57
CA ARG A 93 0.98 0.40 6.66
C ARG A 93 -0.49 0.69 6.37
N PHE A 94 -0.81 1.65 5.52
CA PHE A 94 -2.20 1.95 5.19
C PHE A 94 -2.91 0.79 4.49
N PHE A 95 -2.19 0.00 3.69
CA PHE A 95 -2.76 -1.19 3.04
C PHE A 95 -3.22 -2.22 4.07
N PHE A 96 -2.44 -2.41 5.13
CA PHE A 96 -2.77 -3.39 6.16
C PHE A 96 -3.97 -2.94 7.00
N GLY A 97 -4.09 -1.65 7.28
CA GLY A 97 -5.26 -1.09 7.97
C GLY A 97 -6.54 -1.28 7.18
N ASP A 98 -6.51 -0.94 5.89
CA ASP A 98 -7.66 -1.11 5.00
C ASP A 98 -7.99 -2.58 4.76
N LEU A 99 -6.99 -3.44 4.67
CA LEU A 99 -7.18 -4.89 4.48
C LEU A 99 -7.92 -5.50 5.67
N LEU A 100 -7.57 -5.14 6.91
CA LEU A 100 -8.27 -5.61 8.10
C LEU A 100 -9.73 -5.15 8.10
N GLY A 101 -10.01 -3.93 7.67
CA GLY A 101 -11.36 -3.40 7.53
C GLY A 101 -12.16 -4.15 6.48
N LEU A 102 -11.57 -4.44 5.33
CA LEU A 102 -12.20 -5.20 4.26
C LEU A 102 -12.50 -6.64 4.67
N LEU A 103 -11.57 -7.31 5.34
CA LEU A 103 -11.77 -8.68 5.84
C LEU A 103 -12.91 -8.74 6.85
N ARG A 104 -13.04 -7.75 7.74
CA ARG A 104 -14.16 -7.68 8.69
C ARG A 104 -15.50 -7.52 7.98
N ARG A 105 -15.56 -6.69 6.93
CA ARG A 105 -16.80 -6.50 6.16
C ARG A 105 -17.21 -7.75 5.42
N ASP A 106 -16.26 -8.47 4.86
CA ASP A 106 -16.51 -9.74 4.17
C ASP A 106 -17.06 -10.78 5.15
N ASP A 107 -16.47 -10.90 6.34
CA ASP A 107 -16.97 -11.79 7.41
C ASP A 107 -18.39 -11.44 7.82
N GLU A 108 -18.70 -10.17 8.02
CA GLU A 108 -20.05 -9.72 8.36
C GLU A 108 -21.04 -10.02 7.23
N THR A 109 -20.65 -9.83 5.99
CA THR A 109 -21.48 -10.11 4.81
C THR A 109 -21.75 -11.60 4.65
N ASP A 110 -20.75 -12.43 4.80
CA ASP A 110 -20.87 -13.88 4.73
C ASP A 110 -21.76 -14.41 5.87
N HIS A 111 -21.59 -13.87 7.07
CA HIS A 111 -22.42 -14.24 8.22
C HIS A 111 -23.90 -13.86 8.00
N ASP A 112 -24.15 -12.67 7.46
CA ASP A 112 -25.50 -12.20 7.12
C ASP A 112 -26.13 -13.06 6.02
N LEU A 113 -25.35 -13.48 5.02
CA LEU A 113 -25.81 -14.38 3.96
C LEU A 113 -26.17 -15.78 4.50
N GLU A 114 -25.36 -16.31 5.41
CA GLU A 114 -25.64 -17.59 6.07
C GLU A 114 -26.92 -17.54 6.91
N ILE A 115 -27.13 -16.45 7.65
CA ILE A 115 -28.35 -16.24 8.44
C ILE A 115 -29.56 -16.12 7.52
N ARG A 116 -29.45 -15.45 6.39
CA ARG A 116 -30.55 -15.31 5.41
C ARG A 116 -30.87 -16.60 4.66
N ALA A 117 -29.89 -17.49 4.50
CA ALA A 117 -30.07 -18.78 3.83
C ALA A 117 -30.71 -19.84 4.74
N ARG A 118 -30.80 -19.59 6.05
CA ARG A 118 -31.48 -20.43 7.02
C ARG A 118 -32.94 -19.96 7.21
#